data_c52ca1b184cd64030a88e15176aa5c27
#
_entry.id   c52ca1b184cd64030a88e15176aa5c27
#
_cell.length_a   1.000
_cell.length_b   1.000
_cell.length_c   1.000
_cell.angle_alpha   90.00
_cell.angle_beta   90.00
_cell.angle_gamma   90.00
#
_symmetry.space_group_name_H-M   'P 1'
#
loop_
_entity.id
_entity.type
_entity.pdbx_description
1 polymer ?
#
loop_
_entity_poly.entity_id
_entity_poly.type
_entity_poly.pdbx_seq_one_letter_code
_entity_poly.pdbx_strand_id
1 'polypeptide(L)' 'MARVLSLSEAKAHLSRLVADCEKDEKELVITRNGRPAAVLMSADEYEGWRETREIMRNRA' A
#
# COMPACT_ATOMS: atom_id res chain seq x y z
N MET A 1 1.65 6.45 -9.80
CA MET A 1 3.02 6.49 -9.34
C MET A 1 3.08 6.40 -7.83
N ALA A 2 3.94 5.59 -7.31
CA ALA A 2 4.00 5.36 -5.89
C ALA A 2 4.80 6.45 -5.19
N ARG A 3 4.38 6.81 -4.00
CA ARG A 3 5.15 7.71 -3.16
C ARG A 3 5.96 6.86 -2.21
N VAL A 4 7.06 7.42 -1.75
CA VAL A 4 7.92 6.73 -0.80
C VAL A 4 7.99 7.55 0.47
N LEU A 5 7.71 6.92 1.60
CA LEU A 5 7.72 7.56 2.90
C LEU A 5 8.45 6.70 3.90
N SER A 6 9.06 7.34 4.88
CA SER A 6 9.65 6.56 5.96
C SER A 6 8.54 6.04 6.86
N LEU A 7 8.86 5.02 7.64
CA LEU A 7 7.90 4.47 8.57
C LEU A 7 7.47 5.52 9.60
N SER A 8 8.38 6.35 10.04
CA SER A 8 8.06 7.41 11.00
C SER A 8 7.01 8.34 10.44
N GLU A 9 7.18 8.76 9.20
CA GLU A 9 6.23 9.65 8.58
C GLU A 9 4.88 8.97 8.38
N ALA A 10 4.92 7.72 7.95
CA ALA A 10 3.69 6.99 7.74
C ALA A 10 2.92 6.85 9.04
N LYS A 11 3.62 6.57 10.13
CA LYS A 11 2.99 6.46 11.43
C LYS A 11 2.33 7.75 11.85
N ALA A 12 3.04 8.86 11.66
CA ALA A 12 2.56 10.15 12.12
C ALA A 12 1.31 10.60 11.38
N HIS A 13 1.15 10.18 10.13
CA HIS A 13 0.05 10.66 9.30
C HIS A 13 -0.80 9.55 8.71
N LEU A 14 -0.88 8.45 9.41
CA LEU A 14 -1.49 7.25 8.84
C LEU A 14 -2.95 7.46 8.42
N SER A 15 -3.76 8.11 9.23
CA SER A 15 -5.15 8.35 8.88
C SER A 15 -5.29 9.09 7.57
N ARG A 16 -4.49 10.14 7.42
CA ARG A 16 -4.56 10.93 6.22
C ARG A 16 -4.06 10.16 5.01
N LEU A 17 -3.01 9.37 5.22
CA LEU A 17 -2.45 8.59 4.12
C LEU A 17 -3.44 7.54 3.65
N VAL A 18 -4.16 6.94 4.57
CA VAL A 18 -5.19 5.98 4.20
C VAL A 18 -6.28 6.65 3.38
N ALA A 19 -6.71 7.85 3.80
CA ALA A 19 -7.72 8.58 3.06
C ALA A 19 -7.23 8.94 1.66
N ASP A 20 -5.97 9.33 1.54
CA ASP A 20 -5.41 9.67 0.25
C ASP A 20 -5.38 8.45 -0.67
N CYS A 21 -5.03 7.30 -0.14
CA CYS A 21 -5.01 6.08 -0.93
C CYS A 21 -6.40 5.72 -1.42
N GLU A 22 -7.40 5.88 -0.55
CA GLU A 22 -8.77 5.58 -0.93
C GLU A 22 -9.27 6.50 -2.01
N LYS A 23 -8.91 7.77 -1.89
CA LYS A 23 -9.41 8.76 -2.81
C LYS A 23 -8.75 8.67 -4.17
N ASP A 24 -7.44 8.54 -4.19
CA ASP A 24 -6.67 8.59 -5.42
C ASP A 24 -6.24 7.21 -5.91
N GLU A 25 -6.46 6.21 -5.10
CA GLU A 25 -6.06 4.84 -5.44
C GLU A 25 -4.58 4.74 -5.77
N LYS A 26 -3.77 5.43 -4.99
CA LYS A 26 -2.34 5.40 -5.18
C LYS A 26 -1.69 4.55 -4.12
N GLU A 27 -0.54 4.01 -4.48
CA GLU A 27 0.23 3.20 -3.56
C GLU A 27 1.29 4.03 -2.88
N LEU A 28 1.56 3.70 -1.64
CA LEU A 28 2.64 4.32 -0.90
C LEU A 28 3.61 3.23 -0.48
N VAL A 29 4.88 3.44 -0.77
CA VAL A 29 5.90 2.51 -0.31
C VAL A 29 6.46 3.04 1.00
N ILE A 30 6.42 2.23 2.02
CA ILE A 30 6.89 2.61 3.34
C ILE A 30 8.25 1.98 3.56
N THR A 31 9.24 2.80 3.85
CA THR A 31 10.60 2.32 4.04
C THR A 31 10.95 2.26 5.51
N ARG A 32 11.87 1.38 5.82
CA ARG A 32 12.40 1.23 7.15
C ARG A 32 13.88 1.06 7.00
N ASN A 33 14.65 1.95 7.63
CA ASN A 33 16.11 1.94 7.51
C ASN A 33 16.53 2.05 6.04
N GLY A 34 15.81 2.86 5.28
CA GLY A 34 16.16 3.11 3.90
C GLY A 34 15.76 2.01 2.93
N ARG A 35 15.04 1.01 3.40
CA ARG A 35 14.64 -0.11 2.54
C ARG A 35 13.13 -0.22 2.47
N PRO A 36 12.58 -0.61 1.34
CA PRO A 36 11.15 -0.85 1.24
C PRO A 36 10.74 -1.95 2.21
N ALA A 37 9.78 -1.67 3.05
CA ALA A 37 9.33 -2.62 4.06
C ALA A 37 7.85 -2.98 3.90
N ALA A 38 7.05 -2.04 3.41
CA ALA A 38 5.61 -2.29 3.30
C ALA A 38 5.04 -1.39 2.22
N VAL A 39 3.83 -1.70 1.82
CA VAL A 39 3.10 -0.89 0.85
C VAL A 39 1.73 -0.62 1.43
N LEU A 40 1.30 0.63 1.35
CA LEU A 40 -0.03 1.03 1.76
C LEU A 40 -0.84 1.33 0.50
N MET A 41 -2.00 0.72 0.38
CA MET A 41 -2.86 0.94 -0.78
C MET A 41 -4.31 0.82 -0.33
N SER A 42 -5.22 1.28 -1.17
CA SER A 42 -6.63 1.16 -0.84
C SER A 42 -7.06 -0.30 -0.87
N ALA A 43 -8.12 -0.60 -0.14
CA ALA A 43 -8.65 -1.95 -0.14
C ALA A 43 -9.13 -2.36 -1.53
N ASP A 44 -9.70 -1.40 -2.26
CA ASP A 44 -10.16 -1.67 -3.62
C ASP A 44 -9.01 -2.08 -4.52
N GLU A 45 -7.90 -1.36 -4.41
CA GLU A 45 -6.73 -1.67 -5.22
C GLU A 45 -6.17 -3.02 -4.83
N TYR A 46 -6.12 -3.29 -3.55
CA TYR A 46 -5.64 -4.57 -3.07
C TYR A 46 -6.50 -5.72 -3.56
N GLU A 47 -7.82 -5.52 -3.60
CA GLU A 47 -8.71 -6.57 -4.08
C GLU A 47 -8.43 -6.90 -5.53
N GLY A 48 -8.14 -5.90 -6.33
CA GLY A 48 -7.78 -6.14 -7.71
C GLY A 48 -6.53 -6.98 -7.83
N TRP A 49 -5.51 -6.64 -7.06
CA TRP A 49 -4.28 -7.40 -7.04
C TRP A 49 -4.53 -8.83 -6.58
N ARG A 50 -5.35 -8.96 -5.56
CA ARG A 50 -5.63 -10.23 -4.97
C ARG A 50 -6.32 -11.17 -5.94
N GLU A 51 -7.28 -10.65 -6.69
CA GLU A 51 -7.98 -11.45 -7.68
C GLU A 51 -7.03 -12.00 -8.73
N THR A 52 -6.15 -11.15 -9.20
CA THR A 52 -5.19 -11.56 -10.20
C THR A 52 -4.28 -12.63 -9.66
N ARG A 53 -3.82 -12.46 -8.43
CA ARG A 53 -2.89 -13.41 -7.86
C ARG A 53 -3.54 -14.73 -7.52
N GLU A 54 -4.79 -14.68 -7.13
CA GLU A 54 -5.49 -15.91 -6.81
C GLU A 54 -5.62 -16.84 -7.99
N ILE A 55 -5.78 -16.27 -9.16
CA ILE A 55 -5.82 -17.08 -10.33
C ILE A 55 -4.55 -17.87 -10.49
N MET A 56 -3.43 -17.27 -10.16
CA MET A 56 -2.18 -17.93 -10.31
C MET A 56 -1.88 -18.85 -9.16
N ARG A 57 -2.18 -18.45 -7.93
CA ARG A 57 -1.87 -19.23 -6.80
C ARG A 57 -2.81 -20.27 -6.55
N ASN A 58 -3.98 -19.97 -6.62
CA ASN A 58 -4.98 -20.91 -6.44
C ASN A 58 -4.81 -21.81 -5.30
N ARG A 59 -4.59 -21.53 -4.27
CA ARG A 59 -4.39 -22.27 -3.31
C ARG A 59 -4.80 -22.20 -2.35
N ALA A 60 -5.03 -22.38 -1.97
CA ALA A 60 -5.58 -22.44 -0.99
C ALA A 60 -5.22 -22.43 0.15
#